data_2665f2d72f6eaebc348ccc4d6bf66600
#
_entry.id   2665f2d72f6eaebc348ccc4d6bf66600
#
_cell.length_a   1.000
_cell.length_b   1.000
_cell.length_c   1.000
_cell.angle_alpha   90.00
_cell.angle_beta   90.00
_cell.angle_gamma   90.00
#
_symmetry.space_group_name_H-M   'P 1'
#
loop_
_entity.id
_entity.type
_entity.pdbx_description
1 polymer ?
#
loop_
_entity_poly.entity_id
_entity_poly.type
_entity_poly.pdbx_seq_one_letter_code
_entity_poly.pdbx_strand_id
1 'polypeptide(L)'
;MTTRDSIDKTTRPLLEWLLEKYPDTPKKRAKQWITAGRVSVNGVVIRRPNQTMPDPQDTLEMQGRRCTSVTLEREWRIHARIGLLYIDASLAVVNKGAGLLSVPAPYSDLSALSILGDFLAGRLRAIGGATARRRLPPSFLHLTPQPVHRLDQFTTGVMCLAMNPTARARLIEQFQTHRASRQYVAFVDGRPKTPRGTWRHWLRFDDDNLRQHVLSERAAREASDDAQESVTHYEVIEEFTIRGTGRVITKLKFNLETGRTHQIRVQAAHEGLPLIGDRTYHPLYHAAKRDRAVVPIEFTRQALHAEVLTLEHPDKPGTRMTWTAALPKDMQKLEAALRTGREQKRIA
;
A
#
# COMPACT_ATOMS: atom_id res chain seq x y z
N MET A 1 -0.72 -57.17 -51.76
CA MET A 1 -0.79 -57.11 -50.27
C MET A 1 -0.18 -55.82 -49.82
N THR A 2 -1.02 -54.88 -49.53
CA THR A 2 -0.72 -53.53 -49.19
C THR A 2 -0.57 -53.39 -47.67
N THR A 3 0.62 -53.10 -47.22
CA THR A 3 0.88 -52.70 -45.80
C THR A 3 0.44 -51.24 -45.60
N ARG A 4 -0.62 -51.08 -44.80
CA ARG A 4 -1.10 -49.77 -44.37
C ARG A 4 -0.10 -49.16 -43.39
N ASP A 5 0.22 -47.91 -43.68
CA ASP A 5 0.97 -47.01 -42.85
C ASP A 5 0.40 -46.96 -41.43
N SER A 6 1.21 -47.28 -40.44
CA SER A 6 1.01 -46.91 -39.04
C SER A 6 1.32 -45.44 -38.90
N ILE A 7 0.30 -44.61 -38.87
CA ILE A 7 0.39 -43.21 -38.52
C ILE A 7 0.92 -43.12 -37.07
N ASP A 8 2.14 -42.63 -36.97
CA ASP A 8 2.82 -42.39 -35.70
C ASP A 8 2.01 -41.36 -34.86
N LYS A 9 1.40 -41.85 -33.76
CA LYS A 9 0.49 -41.09 -32.89
C LYS A 9 1.22 -40.18 -31.90
N THR A 10 2.49 -39.88 -32.07
CA THR A 10 3.33 -39.30 -31.01
C THR A 10 3.63 -37.81 -31.15
N THR A 11 3.33 -37.18 -32.26
CA THR A 11 3.60 -35.75 -32.44
C THR A 11 2.38 -34.86 -32.24
N ARG A 12 2.29 -34.17 -31.10
CA ARG A 12 1.20 -33.23 -30.80
C ARG A 12 1.69 -31.78 -30.75
N PRO A 13 0.86 -30.80 -31.11
CA PRO A 13 1.17 -29.38 -30.90
C PRO A 13 1.38 -29.05 -29.41
N LEU A 14 2.38 -28.26 -29.11
CA LEU A 14 2.69 -27.82 -27.73
C LEU A 14 1.46 -27.25 -26.98
N LEU A 15 0.59 -26.58 -27.71
CA LEU A 15 -0.65 -26.03 -27.13
C LEU A 15 -1.58 -27.12 -26.57
N GLU A 16 -1.68 -28.27 -27.25
CA GLU A 16 -2.54 -29.39 -26.80
C GLU A 16 -1.94 -30.06 -25.57
N TRP A 17 -0.64 -30.26 -25.54
CA TRP A 17 0.08 -30.77 -24.37
C TRP A 17 -0.09 -29.87 -23.16
N LEU A 18 -0.01 -28.56 -23.38
CA LEU A 18 -0.19 -27.58 -22.30
C LEU A 18 -1.61 -27.61 -21.73
N LEU A 19 -2.62 -27.76 -22.58
CA LEU A 19 -4.03 -27.85 -22.14
C LEU A 19 -4.33 -29.18 -21.44
N GLU A 20 -3.70 -30.26 -21.84
CA GLU A 20 -3.82 -31.56 -21.16
C GLU A 20 -3.20 -31.51 -19.76
N LYS A 21 -2.03 -30.91 -19.62
CA LYS A 21 -1.35 -30.73 -18.33
C LYS A 21 -2.03 -29.71 -17.40
N TYR A 22 -2.75 -28.75 -17.98
CA TYR A 22 -3.47 -27.68 -17.25
C TYR A 22 -4.89 -27.53 -17.79
N PRO A 23 -5.81 -28.48 -17.50
CA PRO A 23 -7.13 -28.57 -18.14
C PRO A 23 -8.03 -27.36 -17.87
N ASP A 24 -7.89 -26.71 -16.71
CA ASP A 24 -8.67 -25.52 -16.35
C ASP A 24 -8.21 -24.23 -17.02
N THR A 25 -7.24 -24.30 -17.93
CA THR A 25 -6.67 -23.13 -18.58
C THR A 25 -7.39 -22.81 -19.89
N PRO A 26 -8.00 -21.61 -20.05
CA PRO A 26 -8.57 -21.20 -21.32
C PRO A 26 -7.55 -21.24 -22.46
N LYS A 27 -7.93 -21.75 -23.63
CA LYS A 27 -7.06 -21.89 -24.81
C LYS A 27 -6.34 -20.57 -25.20
N LYS A 28 -7.02 -19.43 -25.07
CA LYS A 28 -6.44 -18.10 -25.30
C LYS A 28 -5.27 -17.81 -24.34
N ARG A 29 -5.42 -18.20 -23.08
CA ARG A 29 -4.40 -18.00 -22.03
C ARG A 29 -3.20 -18.92 -22.22
N ALA A 30 -3.43 -20.18 -22.61
CA ALA A 30 -2.36 -21.13 -22.93
C ALA A 30 -1.52 -20.63 -24.13
N LYS A 31 -2.15 -20.12 -25.19
CA LYS A 31 -1.45 -19.47 -26.32
C LYS A 31 -0.60 -18.28 -25.86
N GLN A 32 -1.13 -17.43 -25.00
CA GLN A 32 -0.37 -16.30 -24.45
C GLN A 32 0.85 -16.75 -23.62
N TRP A 33 0.76 -17.83 -22.88
CA TRP A 33 1.90 -18.37 -22.12
C TRP A 33 3.03 -18.83 -23.05
N ILE A 34 2.69 -19.51 -24.14
CA ILE A 34 3.67 -19.98 -25.12
C ILE A 34 4.31 -18.80 -25.85
N THR A 35 3.52 -17.88 -26.39
CA THR A 35 4.04 -16.71 -27.13
C THR A 35 4.87 -15.78 -26.24
N ALA A 36 4.55 -15.70 -24.96
CA ALA A 36 5.33 -14.96 -23.97
C ALA A 36 6.62 -15.68 -23.53
N GLY A 37 6.91 -16.88 -24.07
CA GLY A 37 8.11 -17.65 -23.73
C GLY A 37 8.10 -18.21 -22.31
N ARG A 38 6.92 -18.51 -21.76
CA ARG A 38 6.76 -19.06 -20.40
C ARG A 38 6.78 -20.59 -20.38
N VAL A 39 6.78 -21.21 -21.52
CA VAL A 39 6.78 -22.66 -21.68
C VAL A 39 8.13 -23.11 -22.22
N SER A 40 8.78 -24.01 -21.52
CA SER A 40 9.99 -24.70 -21.98
C SER A 40 9.75 -26.20 -22.10
N VAL A 41 10.43 -26.82 -23.04
CA VAL A 41 10.45 -28.25 -23.22
C VAL A 41 11.91 -28.67 -23.17
N ASN A 42 12.25 -29.58 -22.27
CA ASN A 42 13.63 -29.99 -21.98
C ASN A 42 14.58 -28.81 -21.76
N GLY A 43 14.08 -27.76 -21.03
CA GLY A 43 14.84 -26.54 -20.74
C GLY A 43 14.90 -25.53 -21.89
N VAL A 44 14.42 -25.86 -23.11
CA VAL A 44 14.37 -24.94 -24.26
C VAL A 44 13.05 -24.19 -24.31
N VAL A 45 13.11 -22.85 -24.32
CA VAL A 45 11.92 -21.98 -24.37
C VAL A 45 11.28 -22.03 -25.75
N ILE A 46 10.00 -22.43 -25.80
CA ILE A 46 9.21 -22.48 -27.03
C ILE A 46 8.25 -21.26 -27.08
N ARG A 47 8.16 -20.61 -28.25
CA ARG A 47 7.32 -19.43 -28.46
C ARG A 47 6.23 -19.61 -29.53
N ARG A 48 6.21 -20.76 -30.21
CA ARG A 48 5.23 -21.06 -31.25
C ARG A 48 4.21 -22.07 -30.75
N PRO A 49 2.91 -21.68 -30.59
CA PRO A 49 1.88 -22.57 -30.04
C PRO A 49 1.63 -23.85 -30.87
N ASN A 50 1.86 -23.77 -32.18
CA ASN A 50 1.65 -24.88 -33.12
C ASN A 50 2.93 -25.70 -33.39
N GLN A 51 4.00 -25.43 -32.65
CA GLN A 51 5.23 -26.24 -32.79
C GLN A 51 4.94 -27.66 -32.31
N THR A 52 5.23 -28.64 -33.18
CA THR A 52 5.05 -30.05 -32.89
C THR A 52 6.21 -30.56 -32.05
N MET A 53 5.90 -31.32 -31.02
CA MET A 53 6.90 -31.90 -30.13
C MET A 53 7.10 -33.39 -30.49
N PRO A 54 8.34 -33.84 -30.61
CA PRO A 54 8.64 -35.15 -31.20
C PRO A 54 8.55 -36.32 -30.21
N ASP A 55 8.61 -36.13 -28.88
CA ASP A 55 8.72 -37.24 -27.93
C ASP A 55 7.73 -37.13 -26.76
N PRO A 56 6.99 -38.24 -26.44
CA PRO A 56 6.14 -38.28 -25.25
C PRO A 56 6.88 -38.19 -23.92
N GLN A 57 8.20 -38.39 -23.90
CA GLN A 57 9.03 -38.26 -22.70
C GLN A 57 9.56 -36.85 -22.48
N ASP A 58 9.28 -35.93 -23.38
CA ASP A 58 9.70 -34.54 -23.25
C ASP A 58 9.13 -33.91 -21.99
N THR A 59 10.01 -33.28 -21.20
CA THR A 59 9.60 -32.61 -19.95
C THR A 59 9.09 -31.22 -20.27
N LEU A 60 7.76 -31.04 -20.19
CA LEU A 60 7.11 -29.75 -20.32
C LEU A 60 7.13 -29.02 -18.98
N GLU A 61 7.83 -27.91 -18.92
CA GLU A 61 7.94 -27.05 -17.76
C GLU A 61 7.29 -25.68 -18.02
N MET A 62 6.47 -25.26 -17.08
CA MET A 62 6.04 -23.87 -17.00
C MET A 62 7.10 -23.07 -16.24
N GLN A 63 7.85 -22.26 -16.95
CA GLN A 63 8.63 -21.24 -16.25
C GLN A 63 7.63 -20.33 -15.53
N GLY A 64 7.66 -20.36 -14.20
CA GLY A 64 6.99 -19.36 -13.38
C GLY A 64 7.34 -17.99 -13.96
N ARG A 65 6.44 -17.01 -13.88
CA ARG A 65 6.81 -15.63 -14.24
C ARG A 65 8.17 -15.39 -13.61
N ARG A 66 9.23 -15.23 -14.43
CA ARG A 66 10.48 -14.64 -13.90
C ARG A 66 10.04 -13.33 -13.31
N CYS A 67 10.01 -13.29 -11.98
CA CYS A 67 9.68 -12.09 -11.25
C CYS A 67 10.88 -11.17 -11.45
N THR A 68 10.91 -10.43 -12.56
CA THR A 68 11.83 -9.32 -12.73
C THR A 68 11.36 -8.28 -11.72
N SER A 69 11.91 -8.33 -10.50
CA SER A 69 11.76 -7.23 -9.56
C SER A 69 12.73 -6.14 -9.97
N VAL A 70 12.25 -4.92 -10.03
CA VAL A 70 13.13 -3.75 -10.13
C VAL A 70 13.36 -3.29 -8.69
N THR A 71 14.49 -3.71 -8.12
CA THR A 71 14.95 -3.15 -6.85
C THR A 71 15.42 -1.74 -7.14
N LEU A 72 14.74 -0.75 -6.55
CA LEU A 72 15.09 0.64 -6.71
C LEU A 72 16.14 0.98 -5.65
N GLU A 73 17.35 1.38 -6.07
CA GLU A 73 18.38 1.88 -5.15
C GLU A 73 17.93 3.15 -4.40
N ARG A 74 16.96 3.86 -4.97
CA ARG A 74 16.32 5.05 -4.40
C ARG A 74 14.89 5.18 -4.88
N GLU A 75 14.09 5.92 -4.14
CA GLU A 75 12.73 6.30 -4.54
C GLU A 75 12.71 6.97 -5.93
N TRP A 76 11.91 6.46 -6.85
CA TRP A 76 11.67 7.10 -8.14
C TRP A 76 10.46 8.02 -8.05
N ARG A 77 10.66 9.29 -8.13
CA ARG A 77 9.56 10.27 -8.16
C ARG A 77 8.83 10.19 -9.50
N ILE A 78 7.67 9.57 -9.52
CA ILE A 78 6.81 9.40 -10.70
C ILE A 78 5.77 10.53 -10.82
N HIS A 79 5.49 11.23 -9.72
CA HIS A 79 4.60 12.38 -9.65
C HIS A 79 5.02 13.28 -8.48
N ALA A 80 4.56 14.55 -8.45
CA ALA A 80 4.89 15.47 -7.35
C ALA A 80 4.52 14.93 -5.95
N ARG A 81 3.49 14.06 -5.88
CA ARG A 81 2.98 13.46 -4.64
C ARG A 81 3.13 11.94 -4.58
N ILE A 82 3.90 11.32 -5.49
CA ILE A 82 4.13 9.86 -5.50
C ILE A 82 5.56 9.54 -5.84
N GLY A 83 6.21 8.80 -4.96
CA GLY A 83 7.45 8.09 -5.22
C GLY A 83 7.22 6.59 -5.34
N LEU A 84 7.81 5.95 -6.34
CA LEU A 84 7.82 4.50 -6.46
C LEU A 84 8.99 3.95 -5.67
N LEU A 85 8.73 3.02 -4.74
CA LEU A 85 9.74 2.38 -3.88
C LEU A 85 10.09 0.98 -4.39
N TYR A 86 9.12 0.28 -4.98
CA TYR A 86 9.30 -1.08 -5.49
C TYR A 86 8.24 -1.38 -6.55
N ILE A 87 8.58 -2.21 -7.52
CA ILE A 87 7.61 -2.77 -8.46
C ILE A 87 8.08 -4.10 -9.02
N ASP A 88 7.13 -5.05 -9.11
CA ASP A 88 7.28 -6.28 -9.88
C ASP A 88 5.94 -6.67 -10.55
N ALA A 89 5.82 -7.90 -11.05
CA ALA A 89 4.60 -8.37 -11.71
C ALA A 89 3.42 -8.60 -10.75
N SER A 90 3.64 -8.55 -9.44
CA SER A 90 2.66 -8.93 -8.40
C SER A 90 2.28 -7.79 -7.49
N LEU A 91 3.23 -6.92 -7.15
CA LEU A 91 2.97 -5.76 -6.31
C LEU A 91 3.79 -4.54 -6.72
N ALA A 92 3.27 -3.37 -6.44
CA ALA A 92 4.01 -2.11 -6.43
C ALA A 92 3.90 -1.46 -5.05
N VAL A 93 4.97 -0.82 -4.61
CA VAL A 93 5.00 -0.07 -3.36
C VAL A 93 5.36 1.38 -3.64
N VAL A 94 4.55 2.28 -3.12
CA VAL A 94 4.68 3.71 -3.34
C VAL A 94 4.81 4.47 -2.03
N ASN A 95 5.51 5.60 -2.06
CA ASN A 95 5.48 6.62 -1.03
C ASN A 95 4.44 7.68 -1.43
N LYS A 96 3.28 7.68 -0.76
CA LYS A 96 2.18 8.59 -1.02
C LYS A 96 2.39 9.93 -0.31
N GLY A 97 2.32 11.03 -1.03
CA GLY A 97 2.34 12.39 -0.48
C GLY A 97 0.99 12.82 0.12
N ALA A 98 1.02 13.91 0.89
CA ALA A 98 -0.16 14.50 1.49
C ALA A 98 -1.12 15.11 0.46
N GLY A 99 -2.42 15.16 0.79
CA GLY A 99 -3.47 15.72 -0.04
C GLY A 99 -3.86 14.88 -1.26
N LEU A 100 -3.30 13.66 -1.39
CA LEU A 100 -3.61 12.72 -2.46
C LEU A 100 -4.47 11.57 -1.94
N LEU A 101 -5.54 11.25 -2.66
CA LEU A 101 -6.35 10.05 -2.38
C LEU A 101 -5.55 8.77 -2.63
N SER A 102 -5.87 7.70 -1.91
CA SER A 102 -5.31 6.37 -2.17
C SER A 102 -5.94 5.72 -3.40
N VAL A 103 -7.26 5.85 -3.53
CA VAL A 103 -8.09 5.38 -4.64
C VAL A 103 -8.98 6.52 -5.13
N PRO A 104 -9.49 6.49 -6.35
CA PRO A 104 -10.46 7.49 -6.83
C PRO A 104 -11.69 7.59 -5.92
N ALA A 105 -12.28 8.77 -5.89
CA ALA A 105 -13.52 9.07 -5.16
C ALA A 105 -14.49 9.81 -6.10
N PRO A 106 -15.79 9.86 -5.80
CA PRO A 106 -16.78 10.52 -6.65
C PRO A 106 -16.45 11.97 -7.02
N TYR A 107 -15.67 12.65 -6.17
CA TYR A 107 -15.29 14.05 -6.36
C TYR A 107 -13.87 14.25 -6.95
N SER A 108 -13.10 13.17 -7.15
CA SER A 108 -11.75 13.26 -7.72
C SER A 108 -11.22 11.92 -8.19
N ASP A 109 -10.81 11.86 -9.45
CA ASP A 109 -10.11 10.72 -10.04
C ASP A 109 -8.62 10.69 -9.68
N LEU A 110 -8.04 11.81 -9.21
CA LEU A 110 -6.63 11.91 -8.89
C LEU A 110 -6.30 11.18 -7.59
N SER A 111 -5.62 10.06 -7.72
CA SER A 111 -5.27 9.17 -6.62
C SER A 111 -3.92 8.50 -6.83
N ALA A 112 -3.38 7.86 -5.77
CA ALA A 112 -2.16 7.05 -5.90
C ALA A 112 -2.34 5.91 -6.90
N LEU A 113 -3.53 5.29 -6.90
CA LEU A 113 -3.91 4.23 -7.83
C LEU A 113 -3.92 4.71 -9.29
N SER A 114 -4.62 5.83 -9.57
CA SER A 114 -4.73 6.36 -10.94
C SER A 114 -3.38 6.86 -11.46
N ILE A 115 -2.60 7.56 -10.63
CA ILE A 115 -1.26 8.04 -11.02
C ILE A 115 -0.33 6.88 -11.37
N LEU A 116 -0.30 5.79 -10.57
CA LEU A 116 0.52 4.63 -10.91
C LEU A 116 0.03 3.97 -12.21
N GLY A 117 -1.28 3.83 -12.39
CA GLY A 117 -1.87 3.30 -13.62
C GLY A 117 -1.50 4.14 -14.84
N ASP A 118 -1.59 5.46 -14.75
CA ASP A 118 -1.23 6.39 -15.83
C ASP A 118 0.28 6.39 -16.12
N PHE A 119 1.10 6.26 -15.08
CA PHE A 119 2.54 6.09 -15.24
C PHE A 119 2.88 4.83 -16.04
N LEU A 120 2.31 3.69 -15.69
CA LEU A 120 2.52 2.42 -16.39
C LEU A 120 2.00 2.48 -17.83
N ALA A 121 0.82 3.05 -18.04
CA ALA A 121 0.23 3.21 -19.37
C ALA A 121 0.93 4.30 -20.24
N GLY A 122 1.85 5.08 -19.67
CA GLY A 122 2.57 6.14 -20.39
C GLY A 122 1.77 7.41 -20.60
N ARG A 123 0.66 7.57 -19.92
CA ARG A 123 -0.19 8.78 -19.99
C ARG A 123 0.36 9.95 -19.15
N LEU A 124 1.18 9.66 -18.13
CA LEU A 124 1.82 10.71 -17.34
C LEU A 124 3.01 11.33 -18.08
N ARG A 125 2.94 12.63 -18.33
CA ARG A 125 4.11 13.46 -18.65
C ARG A 125 4.81 13.82 -17.34
N ALA A 126 5.55 12.87 -16.78
CA ALA A 126 6.06 13.00 -15.43
C ALA A 126 7.30 13.88 -15.35
N ILE A 127 7.42 14.60 -14.26
CA ILE A 127 8.67 15.22 -13.76
C ILE A 127 9.65 14.05 -13.52
N GLY A 128 10.59 13.81 -14.43
CA GLY A 128 11.51 12.66 -14.39
C GLY A 128 10.92 11.30 -14.77
N GLY A 129 9.61 11.19 -14.98
CA GLY A 129 8.92 9.91 -15.18
C GLY A 129 9.17 9.22 -16.51
N ALA A 130 9.45 9.95 -17.58
CA ALA A 130 9.78 9.35 -18.88
C ALA A 130 11.06 8.50 -18.79
N THR A 131 12.08 8.97 -18.07
CA THR A 131 13.33 8.23 -17.86
C THR A 131 13.13 7.03 -16.93
N ALA A 132 12.34 7.17 -15.86
CA ALA A 132 12.01 6.08 -14.95
C ALA A 132 11.22 4.98 -15.67
N ARG A 133 10.21 5.35 -16.48
CA ARG A 133 9.40 4.40 -17.24
C ARG A 133 10.21 3.58 -18.25
N ARG A 134 11.20 4.17 -18.92
CA ARG A 134 12.09 3.48 -19.87
C ARG A 134 12.95 2.38 -19.20
N ARG A 135 13.12 2.43 -17.88
CA ARG A 135 13.86 1.43 -17.10
C ARG A 135 12.98 0.27 -16.66
N LEU A 136 11.66 0.37 -16.83
CA LEU A 136 10.76 -0.74 -16.50
C LEU A 136 10.76 -1.78 -17.63
N PRO A 137 10.70 -3.08 -17.29
CA PRO A 137 10.47 -4.12 -18.25
C PRO A 137 9.18 -3.85 -19.05
N PRO A 138 9.15 -4.05 -20.39
CA PRO A 138 7.95 -3.82 -21.21
C PRO A 138 6.71 -4.55 -20.71
N SER A 139 6.88 -5.73 -20.07
CA SER A 139 5.78 -6.49 -19.47
C SER A 139 5.06 -5.76 -18.32
N PHE A 140 5.70 -4.77 -17.68
CA PHE A 140 5.08 -4.01 -16.59
C PHE A 140 4.18 -2.88 -17.10
N LEU A 141 4.41 -2.42 -18.34
CA LEU A 141 3.69 -1.29 -18.91
C LEU A 141 2.21 -1.57 -19.20
N HIS A 142 1.79 -2.84 -19.12
CA HIS A 142 0.41 -3.29 -19.31
C HIS A 142 -0.26 -3.77 -18.01
N LEU A 143 0.44 -3.63 -16.87
CA LEU A 143 -0.13 -4.01 -15.59
C LEU A 143 -1.12 -2.95 -15.13
N THR A 144 -2.21 -3.41 -14.52
CA THR A 144 -3.23 -2.53 -13.94
C THR A 144 -3.16 -2.65 -12.43
N PRO A 145 -2.75 -1.58 -11.72
CA PRO A 145 -2.70 -1.60 -10.26
C PRO A 145 -4.09 -1.72 -9.66
N GLN A 146 -4.19 -2.45 -8.54
CA GLN A 146 -5.43 -2.70 -7.81
C GLN A 146 -5.21 -2.38 -6.33
N PRO A 147 -6.17 -1.76 -5.63
CA PRO A 147 -6.02 -1.42 -4.23
C PRO A 147 -6.14 -2.67 -3.34
N VAL A 148 -5.33 -2.72 -2.29
CA VAL A 148 -5.36 -3.77 -1.25
C VAL A 148 -5.53 -3.19 0.15
N HIS A 149 -5.13 -1.94 0.35
CA HIS A 149 -5.39 -1.11 1.53
C HIS A 149 -5.37 0.37 1.16
N ARG A 150 -5.62 1.23 2.12
CA ARG A 150 -5.65 2.69 1.90
C ARG A 150 -4.96 3.44 3.02
N LEU A 151 -4.46 4.64 2.70
CA LEU A 151 -4.10 5.70 3.64
C LEU A 151 -5.11 6.85 3.48
N ASP A 152 -5.34 7.59 4.55
CA ASP A 152 -6.16 8.80 4.47
C ASP A 152 -5.55 9.81 3.48
N GLN A 153 -6.37 10.71 2.95
CA GLN A 153 -5.95 11.70 1.96
C GLN A 153 -4.70 12.47 2.39
N PHE A 154 -4.65 12.92 3.64
CA PHE A 154 -3.54 13.72 4.17
C PHE A 154 -2.49 12.91 4.94
N THR A 155 -2.68 11.61 5.14
CA THR A 155 -1.65 10.71 5.66
C THR A 155 -0.63 10.41 4.56
N THR A 156 0.65 10.57 4.87
CA THR A 156 1.77 10.30 3.96
C THR A 156 2.37 8.93 4.22
N GLY A 157 3.19 8.40 3.29
CA GLY A 157 4.04 7.24 3.53
C GLY A 157 3.76 6.03 2.66
N VAL A 158 4.24 4.88 3.13
CA VAL A 158 4.28 3.63 2.36
C VAL A 158 2.88 3.06 2.16
N MET A 159 2.56 2.77 0.90
CA MET A 159 1.34 2.09 0.48
C MET A 159 1.67 1.07 -0.61
N CYS A 160 1.07 -0.12 -0.56
CA CYS A 160 1.21 -1.11 -1.62
C CYS A 160 -0.07 -1.25 -2.47
N LEU A 161 0.13 -1.68 -3.70
CA LEU A 161 -0.90 -1.95 -4.70
C LEU A 161 -0.61 -3.32 -5.32
N ALA A 162 -1.63 -4.12 -5.54
CA ALA A 162 -1.47 -5.36 -6.28
C ALA A 162 -1.41 -5.07 -7.79
N MET A 163 -0.63 -5.87 -8.52
CA MET A 163 -0.45 -5.71 -9.96
C MET A 163 -1.19 -6.78 -10.77
N ASN A 164 -1.88 -7.70 -10.09
CA ASN A 164 -2.74 -8.72 -10.70
C ASN A 164 -3.78 -9.23 -9.67
N PRO A 165 -4.90 -9.87 -10.13
CA PRO A 165 -5.98 -10.32 -9.22
C PRO A 165 -5.54 -11.36 -8.19
N THR A 166 -4.64 -12.27 -8.53
CA THR A 166 -4.13 -13.30 -7.61
C THR A 166 -3.33 -12.67 -6.47
N ALA A 167 -2.41 -11.76 -6.79
CA ALA A 167 -1.65 -11.01 -5.81
C ALA A 167 -2.58 -10.15 -4.93
N ARG A 168 -3.63 -9.56 -5.52
CA ARG A 168 -4.63 -8.79 -4.77
C ARG A 168 -5.30 -9.62 -3.68
N ALA A 169 -5.80 -10.81 -4.02
CA ALA A 169 -6.46 -11.69 -3.05
C ALA A 169 -5.51 -12.07 -1.90
N ARG A 170 -4.27 -12.47 -2.21
CA ARG A 170 -3.26 -12.85 -1.20
C ARG A 170 -2.81 -11.67 -0.32
N LEU A 171 -2.68 -10.47 -0.88
CA LEU A 171 -2.33 -9.29 -0.10
C LEU A 171 -3.48 -8.86 0.80
N ILE A 172 -4.75 -8.86 0.32
CA ILE A 172 -5.92 -8.57 1.15
C ILE A 172 -6.00 -9.55 2.32
N GLU A 173 -5.79 -10.85 2.08
CA GLU A 173 -5.74 -11.86 3.12
C GLU A 173 -4.69 -11.54 4.20
N GLN A 174 -3.48 -11.11 3.81
CA GLN A 174 -2.44 -10.73 4.78
C GLN A 174 -2.85 -9.53 5.67
N PHE A 175 -3.57 -8.55 5.10
CA PHE A 175 -4.11 -7.44 5.89
C PHE A 175 -5.25 -7.89 6.83
N GLN A 176 -6.14 -8.78 6.37
CA GLN A 176 -7.26 -9.30 7.16
C GLN A 176 -6.80 -10.22 8.30
N THR A 177 -5.76 -11.02 8.05
CA THR A 177 -5.19 -11.95 9.04
C THR A 177 -4.06 -11.34 9.87
N HIS A 178 -3.85 -10.03 9.80
CA HIS A 178 -2.83 -9.28 10.55
C HIS A 178 -1.38 -9.74 10.32
N ARG A 179 -1.11 -10.44 9.21
CA ARG A 179 0.25 -10.85 8.81
C ARG A 179 1.06 -9.70 8.22
N ALA A 180 0.39 -8.72 7.61
CA ALA A 180 1.03 -7.48 7.17
C ALA A 180 1.26 -6.55 8.36
N SER A 181 2.50 -6.12 8.58
CA SER A 181 2.86 -5.18 9.65
C SER A 181 2.92 -3.76 9.10
N ARG A 182 2.29 -2.83 9.82
CA ARG A 182 2.20 -1.41 9.46
C ARG A 182 2.66 -0.56 10.63
N GLN A 183 3.76 0.16 10.45
CA GLN A 183 4.27 1.09 11.44
C GLN A 183 4.05 2.53 10.98
N TYR A 184 3.56 3.36 11.90
CA TYR A 184 3.34 4.78 11.68
C TYR A 184 4.10 5.61 12.69
N VAL A 185 4.41 6.85 12.31
CA VAL A 185 4.92 7.88 13.21
C VAL A 185 3.95 9.05 13.21
N ALA A 186 3.64 9.58 14.38
CA ALA A 186 2.83 10.78 14.54
C ALA A 186 3.35 11.69 15.63
N PHE A 187 2.95 12.96 15.56
CA PHE A 187 3.09 13.94 16.65
C PHE A 187 1.72 14.19 17.26
N VAL A 188 1.60 13.95 18.56
CA VAL A 188 0.37 14.12 19.35
C VAL A 188 0.53 15.24 20.35
N ASP A 189 -0.57 15.88 20.68
CA ASP A 189 -0.66 16.90 21.71
C ASP A 189 -0.90 16.23 23.07
N GLY A 190 0.02 16.40 24.00
CA GLY A 190 -0.02 15.79 25.31
C GLY A 190 1.05 14.70 25.51
N ARG A 191 1.00 14.12 26.72
CA ARG A 191 1.89 13.05 27.17
C ARG A 191 1.07 11.79 27.46
N PRO A 192 1.42 10.63 26.87
CA PRO A 192 0.83 9.35 27.25
C PRO A 192 1.07 9.02 28.74
N LYS A 193 0.14 8.31 29.36
CA LYS A 193 0.29 7.85 30.77
C LYS A 193 1.45 6.88 30.96
N THR A 194 1.77 6.12 29.92
CA THR A 194 2.85 5.12 29.90
C THR A 194 3.69 5.26 28.64
N PRO A 195 4.99 4.92 28.69
CA PRO A 195 5.84 5.03 27.49
C PRO A 195 5.49 4.03 26.37
N ARG A 196 4.74 2.99 26.69
CA ARG A 196 4.20 2.00 25.75
C ARG A 196 2.81 1.57 26.21
N GLY A 197 1.95 1.24 25.24
CA GLY A 197 0.61 0.76 25.55
C GLY A 197 -0.13 0.23 24.34
N THR A 198 -1.35 -0.24 24.62
CA THR A 198 -2.26 -0.75 23.59
C THR A 198 -3.60 -0.09 23.77
N TRP A 199 -4.10 0.51 22.72
CA TRP A 199 -5.46 1.03 22.64
C TRP A 199 -6.36 0.00 21.98
N ARG A 200 -7.41 -0.40 22.67
CA ARG A 200 -8.43 -1.33 22.19
C ARG A 200 -9.80 -0.65 22.31
N HIS A 201 -10.41 -0.35 21.18
CA HIS A 201 -11.67 0.37 21.12
C HIS A 201 -12.60 -0.21 20.06
N TRP A 202 -13.88 -0.03 20.24
CA TRP A 202 -14.89 -0.25 19.23
C TRP A 202 -15.12 1.04 18.45
N LEU A 203 -14.99 0.98 17.14
CA LEU A 203 -15.14 2.13 16.25
C LEU A 203 -16.36 1.92 15.36
N ARG A 204 -17.14 3.00 15.18
CA ARG A 204 -18.23 3.07 14.21
C ARG A 204 -18.01 4.27 13.30
N PHE A 205 -18.16 4.04 11.97
CA PHE A 205 -18.08 5.11 10.99
C PHE A 205 -19.45 5.83 10.90
N ASP A 206 -19.41 7.13 10.87
CA ASP A 206 -20.55 8.01 10.66
C ASP A 206 -20.45 8.56 9.23
N ASP A 207 -21.29 8.06 8.33
CA ASP A 207 -21.30 8.42 6.91
C ASP A 207 -21.74 9.87 6.69
N ASP A 208 -22.63 10.42 7.53
CA ASP A 208 -23.12 11.79 7.41
C ASP A 208 -22.02 12.81 7.71
N ASN A 209 -21.20 12.54 8.70
CA ASN A 209 -20.11 13.41 9.13
C ASN A 209 -18.74 12.97 8.61
N LEU A 210 -18.65 11.85 7.89
CA LEU A 210 -17.43 11.23 7.34
C LEU A 210 -16.33 11.06 8.39
N ARG A 211 -16.70 10.59 9.60
CA ARG A 211 -15.79 10.43 10.73
C ARG A 211 -16.06 9.17 11.54
N GLN A 212 -15.04 8.70 12.23
CA GLN A 212 -15.15 7.61 13.19
C GLN A 212 -15.54 8.15 14.57
N HIS A 213 -16.27 7.32 15.30
CA HIS A 213 -16.55 7.51 16.73
C HIS A 213 -16.10 6.29 17.51
N VAL A 214 -15.57 6.53 18.72
CA VAL A 214 -15.32 5.48 19.70
C VAL A 214 -16.62 5.20 20.42
N LEU A 215 -17.02 3.93 20.48
CA LEU A 215 -18.20 3.46 21.20
C LEU A 215 -17.80 2.87 22.56
N SER A 216 -18.67 3.00 23.55
CA SER A 216 -18.59 2.20 24.77
C SER A 216 -18.87 0.73 24.44
N GLU A 217 -18.41 -0.21 25.28
CA GLU A 217 -18.68 -1.64 25.08
C GLU A 217 -20.18 -1.95 24.97
N ARG A 218 -21.01 -1.27 25.75
CA ARG A 218 -22.45 -1.39 25.70
C ARG A 218 -22.99 -0.96 24.33
N ALA A 219 -22.64 0.25 23.90
CA ALA A 219 -23.07 0.78 22.60
C ALA A 219 -22.55 -0.06 21.41
N ALA A 220 -21.37 -0.66 21.53
CA ALA A 220 -20.82 -1.56 20.52
C ALA A 220 -21.65 -2.85 20.41
N ARG A 221 -22.10 -3.42 21.52
CA ARG A 221 -22.99 -4.60 21.52
C ARG A 221 -24.37 -4.29 20.92
N GLU A 222 -24.89 -3.09 21.18
CA GLU A 222 -26.16 -2.63 20.62
C GLU A 222 -26.07 -2.25 19.13
N ALA A 223 -24.89 -1.79 18.67
CA ALA A 223 -24.65 -1.42 17.28
C ALA A 223 -24.41 -2.61 16.34
N SER A 224 -24.31 -3.84 16.88
CA SER A 224 -24.12 -5.06 16.10
C SER A 224 -22.95 -4.95 15.06
N ASP A 225 -23.23 -5.16 13.76
CA ASP A 225 -22.23 -5.24 12.70
C ASP A 225 -21.54 -3.90 12.34
N ASP A 226 -22.12 -2.77 12.76
CA ASP A 226 -21.55 -1.44 12.47
C ASP A 226 -20.37 -1.08 13.36
N ALA A 227 -20.20 -1.77 14.50
CA ALA A 227 -19.10 -1.56 15.42
C ALA A 227 -17.95 -2.51 15.15
N GLN A 228 -16.75 -1.98 14.92
CA GLN A 228 -15.58 -2.77 14.59
C GLN A 228 -14.47 -2.60 15.63
N GLU A 229 -14.00 -3.73 16.19
CA GLU A 229 -12.86 -3.71 17.08
C GLU A 229 -11.61 -3.18 16.38
N SER A 230 -10.86 -2.35 17.11
CA SER A 230 -9.69 -1.64 16.61
C SER A 230 -8.57 -1.66 17.63
N VAL A 231 -7.43 -2.24 17.27
CA VAL A 231 -6.27 -2.44 18.15
C VAL A 231 -5.06 -1.73 17.57
N THR A 232 -4.48 -0.83 18.40
CA THR A 232 -3.28 -0.04 18.06
C THR A 232 -2.31 -0.10 19.22
N HIS A 233 -1.07 -0.52 18.96
CA HIS A 233 0.03 -0.44 19.92
C HIS A 233 0.77 0.86 19.71
N TYR A 234 1.20 1.51 20.80
CA TYR A 234 2.02 2.72 20.72
C TYR A 234 3.28 2.61 21.57
N GLU A 235 4.28 3.38 21.16
CA GLU A 235 5.55 3.57 21.88
C GLU A 235 5.98 5.03 21.76
N VAL A 236 6.35 5.64 22.89
CA VAL A 236 6.93 6.99 22.94
C VAL A 236 8.34 6.95 22.35
N ILE A 237 8.58 7.79 21.33
CA ILE A 237 9.90 7.97 20.74
C ILE A 237 10.62 9.15 21.41
N GLU A 238 9.93 10.30 21.51
CA GLU A 238 10.52 11.54 22.03
C GLU A 238 9.41 12.48 22.53
N GLU A 239 9.69 13.23 23.59
CA GLU A 239 8.82 14.26 24.14
C GLU A 239 9.45 15.64 23.97
N PHE A 240 8.64 16.62 23.61
CA PHE A 240 9.05 17.99 23.40
C PHE A 240 8.22 18.94 24.29
N THR A 241 8.88 19.72 25.14
CA THR A 241 8.18 20.74 25.96
C THR A 241 8.26 22.10 25.27
N ILE A 242 7.12 22.70 25.00
CA ILE A 242 7.03 24.03 24.40
C ILE A 242 7.33 25.08 25.45
N ARG A 243 8.39 25.87 25.22
CA ARG A 243 8.83 26.94 26.13
C ARG A 243 7.73 27.97 26.34
N GLY A 244 7.56 28.41 27.56
CA GLY A 244 6.59 29.46 27.94
C GLY A 244 5.16 28.99 28.15
N THR A 245 4.77 27.81 27.66
CA THR A 245 3.41 27.26 27.81
C THR A 245 3.36 26.02 28.70
N GLY A 246 4.49 25.33 28.90
CA GLY A 246 4.54 24.01 29.55
C GLY A 246 3.86 22.89 28.78
N ARG A 247 3.33 23.15 27.57
CA ARG A 247 2.68 22.16 26.73
C ARG A 247 3.68 21.11 26.25
N VAL A 248 3.27 19.85 26.27
CA VAL A 248 4.07 18.73 25.80
C VAL A 248 3.51 18.23 24.47
N ILE A 249 4.38 18.05 23.50
CA ILE A 249 4.10 17.32 22.26
C ILE A 249 4.91 16.03 22.29
N THR A 250 4.27 14.92 21.95
CA THR A 250 4.94 13.62 21.96
C THR A 250 5.00 13.04 20.55
N LYS A 251 6.19 12.59 20.14
CA LYS A 251 6.39 11.77 18.94
C LYS A 251 6.14 10.32 19.30
N LEU A 252 5.11 9.72 18.69
CA LEU A 252 4.72 8.33 18.93
C LEU A 252 4.97 7.48 17.69
N LYS A 253 5.40 6.25 17.94
CA LYS A 253 5.36 5.15 16.99
C LYS A 253 4.11 4.33 17.25
N PHE A 254 3.39 3.98 16.18
CA PHE A 254 2.22 3.12 16.22
C PHE A 254 2.41 1.87 15.39
N ASN A 255 2.01 0.73 15.93
CA ASN A 255 1.89 -0.52 15.20
C ASN A 255 0.42 -0.96 15.19
N LEU A 256 -0.12 -1.18 13.99
CA LEU A 256 -1.53 -1.50 13.81
C LEU A 256 -1.74 -3.02 13.69
N GLU A 257 -2.59 -3.60 14.52
CA GLU A 257 -3.17 -4.92 14.25
C GLU A 257 -4.32 -4.78 13.24
N THR A 258 -5.30 -3.95 13.53
CA THR A 258 -6.43 -3.66 12.65
C THR A 258 -6.15 -2.43 11.76
N GLY A 259 -7.01 -2.14 10.78
CA GLY A 259 -6.81 -1.01 9.85
C GLY A 259 -8.11 -0.34 9.46
N ARG A 260 -8.82 0.25 10.44
CA ARG A 260 -10.09 0.96 10.21
C ARG A 260 -9.82 2.38 9.71
N THR A 261 -10.79 2.94 9.01
CA THR A 261 -10.75 4.35 8.59
C THR A 261 -10.45 5.25 9.78
N HIS A 262 -9.50 6.18 9.65
CA HIS A 262 -9.11 7.14 10.70
C HIS A 262 -8.67 6.53 12.06
N GLN A 263 -8.37 5.22 12.14
CA GLN A 263 -8.17 4.49 13.40
C GLN A 263 -7.22 5.20 14.38
N ILE A 264 -5.96 5.45 14.01
CA ILE A 264 -4.99 6.13 14.89
C ILE A 264 -5.51 7.50 15.33
N ARG A 265 -6.11 8.24 14.43
CA ARG A 265 -6.57 9.61 14.64
C ARG A 265 -7.66 9.70 15.69
N VAL A 266 -8.71 8.85 15.56
CA VAL A 266 -9.84 8.84 16.50
C VAL A 266 -9.46 8.24 17.84
N GLN A 267 -8.65 7.16 17.86
CA GLN A 267 -8.19 6.55 19.11
C GLN A 267 -7.28 7.50 19.87
N ALA A 268 -6.31 8.14 19.23
CA ALA A 268 -5.43 9.11 19.87
C ALA A 268 -6.23 10.29 20.46
N ALA A 269 -7.21 10.82 19.73
CA ALA A 269 -8.07 11.89 20.26
C ALA A 269 -8.91 11.43 21.46
N HIS A 270 -9.43 10.20 21.43
CA HIS A 270 -10.19 9.60 22.54
C HIS A 270 -9.33 9.44 23.80
N GLU A 271 -8.06 9.07 23.64
CA GLU A 271 -7.09 8.94 24.72
C GLU A 271 -6.54 10.29 25.24
N GLY A 272 -7.07 11.41 24.73
CA GLY A 272 -6.61 12.74 25.11
C GLY A 272 -5.28 13.15 24.48
N LEU A 273 -4.85 12.46 23.42
CA LEU A 273 -3.61 12.66 22.67
C LEU A 273 -3.87 12.97 21.20
N PRO A 274 -4.68 13.99 20.85
CA PRO A 274 -5.06 14.26 19.48
C PRO A 274 -3.83 14.61 18.63
N LEU A 275 -3.83 14.21 17.35
CA LEU A 275 -2.72 14.46 16.44
C LEU A 275 -2.61 15.95 16.10
N ILE A 276 -1.39 16.48 16.12
CA ILE A 276 -1.11 17.84 15.68
C ILE A 276 -1.61 18.03 14.24
N GLY A 277 -2.32 19.13 14.00
CA GLY A 277 -2.86 19.49 12.67
C GLY A 277 -4.12 18.72 12.25
N ASP A 278 -4.65 17.81 13.05
CA ASP A 278 -5.85 17.05 12.71
C ASP A 278 -7.11 17.88 12.84
N ARG A 279 -7.63 18.38 11.71
CA ARG A 279 -8.83 19.23 11.66
C ARG A 279 -10.14 18.51 11.92
N THR A 280 -10.13 17.20 12.05
CA THR A 280 -11.32 16.38 12.30
C THR A 280 -11.46 16.03 13.77
N TYR A 281 -10.36 15.62 14.42
CA TYR A 281 -10.38 15.04 15.75
C TYR A 281 -9.68 15.88 16.82
N HIS A 282 -8.78 16.80 16.43
CA HIS A 282 -8.13 17.68 17.42
C HIS A 282 -9.02 18.90 17.72
N PRO A 283 -9.44 19.12 18.98
CA PRO A 283 -10.40 20.19 19.33
C PRO A 283 -9.98 21.58 18.85
N LEU A 284 -8.73 21.97 19.07
CA LEU A 284 -8.23 23.31 18.70
C LEU A 284 -8.16 23.52 17.18
N TYR A 285 -7.68 22.53 16.41
CA TYR A 285 -7.64 22.66 14.95
C TYR A 285 -9.02 22.54 14.30
N HIS A 286 -9.94 21.84 14.94
CA HIS A 286 -11.33 21.79 14.53
C HIS A 286 -12.01 23.15 14.73
N ALA A 287 -11.83 23.78 15.90
CA ALA A 287 -12.33 25.12 16.20
C ALA A 287 -11.70 26.17 15.28
N ALA A 288 -10.38 26.14 15.08
CA ALA A 288 -9.66 27.08 14.21
C ALA A 288 -10.14 27.04 12.74
N LYS A 289 -10.68 25.92 12.28
CA LYS A 289 -11.29 25.81 10.96
C LYS A 289 -12.55 26.67 10.82
N ARG A 290 -13.31 26.87 11.93
CA ARG A 290 -14.55 27.65 11.97
C ARG A 290 -14.28 29.13 12.30
N ASP A 291 -13.47 29.40 13.33
CA ASP A 291 -13.41 30.70 13.98
C ASP A 291 -12.06 31.43 13.84
N ARG A 292 -11.14 30.92 12.98
CA ARG A 292 -9.76 31.43 12.84
C ARG A 292 -9.01 31.53 14.18
N ALA A 293 -9.34 30.66 15.14
CA ALA A 293 -8.68 30.61 16.44
C ALA A 293 -7.17 30.31 16.27
N VAL A 294 -6.37 30.88 17.18
CA VAL A 294 -4.93 30.65 17.18
C VAL A 294 -4.65 29.20 17.59
N VAL A 295 -3.96 28.47 16.73
CA VAL A 295 -3.46 27.13 17.05
C VAL A 295 -2.05 27.22 17.63
N PRO A 296 -1.71 26.41 18.62
CA PRO A 296 -0.41 26.48 19.29
C PRO A 296 0.77 26.08 18.39
N ILE A 297 0.50 25.30 17.35
CA ILE A 297 1.47 24.88 16.35
C ILE A 297 0.79 24.93 14.98
N GLU A 298 1.31 25.72 14.05
CA GLU A 298 0.81 25.75 12.69
C GLU A 298 1.23 24.50 11.95
N PHE A 299 0.28 23.57 11.76
CA PHE A 299 0.45 22.39 10.92
C PHE A 299 -0.83 22.14 10.13
N THR A 300 -0.70 22.00 8.82
CA THR A 300 -1.85 22.09 7.89
C THR A 300 -2.66 20.82 7.71
N ARG A 301 -2.16 19.70 8.22
CA ARG A 301 -2.75 18.36 8.12
C ARG A 301 -2.49 17.55 9.37
N GLN A 302 -3.10 16.36 9.52
CA GLN A 302 -2.69 15.44 10.59
C GLN A 302 -1.20 15.08 10.46
N ALA A 303 -0.44 15.28 11.53
CA ALA A 303 0.99 14.90 11.59
C ALA A 303 1.12 13.38 11.74
N LEU A 304 0.75 12.65 10.68
CA LEU A 304 0.73 11.18 10.60
C LEU A 304 1.42 10.71 9.32
N HIS A 305 2.29 9.71 9.49
CA HIS A 305 3.11 9.14 8.42
C HIS A 305 3.20 7.62 8.55
N ALA A 306 2.82 6.89 7.51
CA ALA A 306 3.03 5.45 7.38
C ALA A 306 4.51 5.20 7.04
N GLU A 307 5.32 4.96 8.07
CA GLU A 307 6.77 4.91 7.94
C GLU A 307 7.26 3.58 7.37
N VAL A 308 6.71 2.46 7.87
CA VAL A 308 7.16 1.11 7.49
C VAL A 308 5.98 0.23 7.13
N LEU A 309 6.12 -0.50 6.04
CA LEU A 309 5.24 -1.59 5.64
C LEU A 309 6.06 -2.87 5.47
N THR A 310 5.68 -3.93 6.17
CA THR A 310 6.25 -5.26 6.02
C THR A 310 5.15 -6.25 5.67
N LEU A 311 5.35 -7.03 4.61
CA LEU A 311 4.43 -8.08 4.19
C LEU A 311 5.19 -9.24 3.52
N GLU A 312 4.54 -10.36 3.37
CA GLU A 312 5.06 -11.49 2.60
C GLU A 312 4.76 -11.27 1.11
N HIS A 313 5.76 -11.55 0.26
CA HIS A 313 5.59 -11.39 -1.18
C HIS A 313 4.49 -12.34 -1.70
N PRO A 314 3.47 -11.83 -2.42
CA PRO A 314 2.29 -12.63 -2.76
C PRO A 314 2.59 -13.87 -3.64
N ASP A 315 3.64 -13.82 -4.46
CA ASP A 315 4.03 -14.95 -5.35
C ASP A 315 5.29 -15.69 -4.88
N LYS A 316 5.84 -15.35 -3.70
CA LYS A 316 7.03 -16.00 -3.12
C LYS A 316 6.78 -16.30 -1.65
N PRO A 317 6.07 -17.39 -1.33
CA PRO A 317 5.79 -17.79 0.04
C PRO A 317 7.07 -17.83 0.90
N GLY A 318 6.97 -17.34 2.14
CA GLY A 318 8.10 -17.24 3.06
C GLY A 318 9.05 -16.05 2.79
N THR A 319 8.89 -15.31 1.69
CA THR A 319 9.71 -14.12 1.41
C THR A 319 9.08 -12.89 2.03
N ARG A 320 9.54 -12.48 3.21
CA ARG A 320 9.10 -11.28 3.89
C ARG A 320 9.88 -10.06 3.39
N MET A 321 9.18 -9.00 3.03
CA MET A 321 9.74 -7.77 2.46
C MET A 321 9.32 -6.57 3.29
N THR A 322 10.24 -5.62 3.45
CA THR A 322 10.01 -4.40 4.22
C THR A 322 10.39 -3.18 3.39
N TRP A 323 9.52 -2.18 3.39
CA TRP A 323 9.78 -0.88 2.78
C TRP A 323 9.57 0.23 3.79
N THR A 324 10.42 1.24 3.69
CA THR A 324 10.41 2.41 4.56
C THR A 324 10.31 3.68 3.73
N ALA A 325 9.49 4.61 4.17
CA ALA A 325 9.46 5.97 3.65
C ALA A 325 10.05 6.91 4.70
N ALA A 326 10.96 7.77 4.28
CA ALA A 326 11.51 8.79 5.17
C ALA A 326 10.43 9.79 5.61
N LEU A 327 10.52 10.29 6.83
CA LEU A 327 9.63 11.32 7.35
C LEU A 327 9.55 12.50 6.36
N PRO A 328 8.34 12.94 5.98
CA PRO A 328 8.19 14.00 4.98
C PRO A 328 8.69 15.36 5.49
N LYS A 329 9.09 16.23 4.58
CA LYS A 329 9.76 17.52 4.89
C LYS A 329 8.98 18.40 5.88
N ASP A 330 7.65 18.43 5.81
CA ASP A 330 6.81 19.19 6.74
C ASP A 330 6.90 18.64 8.16
N MET A 331 6.88 17.30 8.35
CA MET A 331 7.06 16.68 9.65
C MET A 331 8.51 16.76 10.15
N GLN A 332 9.52 16.74 9.27
CA GLN A 332 10.91 17.00 9.65
C GLN A 332 11.09 18.44 10.16
N LYS A 333 10.47 19.41 9.51
CA LYS A 333 10.47 20.81 9.96
C LYS A 333 9.74 20.96 11.30
N LEU A 334 8.61 20.29 11.47
CA LEU A 334 7.89 20.27 12.75
C LEU A 334 8.79 19.72 13.86
N GLU A 335 9.44 18.58 13.66
CA GLU A 335 10.34 17.97 14.63
C GLU A 335 11.51 18.88 15.00
N ALA A 336 12.15 19.48 13.99
CA ALA A 336 13.27 20.40 14.20
C ALA A 336 12.85 21.64 15.02
N ALA A 337 11.65 22.18 14.77
CA ALA A 337 11.13 23.31 15.53
C ALA A 337 10.76 22.92 16.97
N LEU A 338 10.17 21.75 17.18
CA LEU A 338 9.86 21.22 18.52
C LEU A 338 11.13 21.05 19.36
N ARG A 339 12.22 20.54 18.77
CA ARG A 339 13.53 20.39 19.45
C ARG A 339 14.15 21.72 19.87
N THR A 340 13.89 22.80 19.13
CA THR A 340 14.39 24.15 19.51
C THR A 340 13.53 24.80 20.59
N GLY A 341 12.35 24.23 20.90
CA GLY A 341 11.39 24.79 21.85
C GLY A 341 10.80 26.15 21.40
N ARG A 342 10.92 26.50 20.12
CA ARG A 342 10.36 27.74 19.56
C ARG A 342 8.96 27.48 19.03
N GLU A 343 8.00 28.32 19.42
CA GLU A 343 6.72 28.40 18.72
C GLU A 343 6.98 28.69 17.24
N GLN A 344 6.40 27.88 16.37
CA GLN A 344 6.53 28.13 14.92
C GLN A 344 5.66 29.31 14.51
N LYS A 345 6.27 30.46 14.27
CA LYS A 345 5.67 31.48 13.40
C LYS A 345 5.69 30.90 11.96
N ARG A 346 4.51 30.92 11.31
CA ARG A 346 4.20 30.47 9.94
C ARG A 346 5.37 29.83 9.17
N ILE A 347 5.26 28.52 8.94
CA ILE A 347 5.99 27.85 7.85
C ILE A 347 5.10 27.97 6.60
N ALA A 348 5.39 28.97 5.77
CA ALA A 348 4.73 29.18 4.50
C ALA A 348 5.11 28.04 3.50
#